data_ee951be24ef1b12f224c822df463fb9a
#
_entry.id   ee951be24ef1b12f224c822df463fb9a
#
_cell.length_a   1.000
_cell.length_b   1.000
_cell.length_c   1.000
_cell.angle_alpha   90.00
_cell.angle_beta   90.00
_cell.angle_gamma   90.00
#
_symmetry.space_group_name_H-M   'P 1'
#
loop_
_entity.id
_entity.type
_entity.pdbx_description
1 polymer ?
#
loop_
_entity_poly.entity_id
_entity_poly.type
_entity_poly.pdbx_seq_one_letter_code
_entity_poly.pdbx_strand_id
1 'polypeptide(L)'
;DRGIQVLNDMGNYLFSRYRGEWIPDTPARRSLILQNLRNWNVFSNSSPVEGITNAVRTFYDPGKKISIYVFGDEFTGASIQEVVQTVDRLNAEAASGARRVRIHAVGFPVQFIRPPELQATGVRFATLMRELTLRNGGSFVGLNDFRP
;
A
#
# COMPACT_ATOMS: atom_id res chain seq x y z
N ASP A 1 -14.31 -3.70 -17.14
CA ASP A 1 -13.30 -4.74 -16.87
C ASP A 1 -12.61 -4.46 -15.54
N ARG A 2 -12.35 -5.51 -14.76
CA ARG A 2 -11.66 -5.42 -13.48
C ARG A 2 -10.21 -5.88 -13.64
N GLY A 3 -9.29 -5.19 -12.98
CA GLY A 3 -7.88 -5.53 -12.94
C GLY A 3 -7.34 -5.58 -11.53
N ILE A 4 -6.31 -6.38 -11.34
CA ILE A 4 -5.57 -6.53 -10.09
C ILE A 4 -4.10 -6.26 -10.37
N GLN A 5 -3.38 -5.75 -9.35
CA GLN A 5 -1.93 -5.67 -9.39
C GLN A 5 -1.37 -5.88 -7.98
N VAL A 6 -0.17 -6.42 -7.90
CA VAL A 6 0.52 -6.68 -6.62
C VAL A 6 1.96 -6.21 -6.71
N LEU A 7 2.32 -5.33 -5.79
CA LEU A 7 3.67 -4.78 -5.65
C LEU A 7 4.17 -5.01 -4.23
N ASN A 8 5.49 -5.10 -4.07
CA ASN A 8 6.09 -5.04 -2.75
C ASN A 8 6.27 -3.58 -2.28
N ASP A 9 6.77 -3.41 -1.07
CA ASP A 9 7.02 -2.10 -0.46
C ASP A 9 8.03 -1.23 -1.25
N MET A 10 8.91 -1.84 -2.02
CA MET A 10 9.89 -1.16 -2.87
C MET A 10 9.40 -0.87 -4.29
N GLY A 11 8.15 -1.23 -4.61
CA GLY A 11 7.56 -0.99 -5.92
C GLY A 11 7.86 -2.07 -6.97
N ASN A 12 8.39 -3.22 -6.58
CA ASN A 12 8.60 -4.35 -7.48
C ASN A 12 7.30 -5.15 -7.67
N TYR A 13 7.05 -5.59 -8.89
CA TYR A 13 5.84 -6.36 -9.25
C TYR A 13 5.97 -7.83 -8.93
N LEU A 14 4.89 -8.44 -8.46
CA LEU A 14 4.82 -9.89 -8.28
C LEU A 14 5.05 -10.62 -9.61
N PHE A 15 4.44 -10.12 -10.69
CA PHE A 15 4.64 -10.63 -12.05
C PHE A 15 5.27 -9.58 -12.93
N SER A 16 6.53 -9.73 -13.28
CA SER A 16 7.28 -8.78 -14.11
C SER A 16 6.69 -8.59 -15.51
N ARG A 17 6.03 -9.61 -16.06
CA ARG A 17 5.37 -9.52 -17.38
C ARG A 17 4.19 -8.52 -17.40
N TYR A 18 3.60 -8.23 -16.24
CA TYR A 18 2.51 -7.26 -16.12
C TYR A 18 2.98 -5.92 -15.54
N ARG A 19 4.25 -5.64 -15.66
CA ARG A 19 4.81 -4.38 -15.14
C ARG A 19 4.13 -3.17 -15.80
N GLY A 20 3.50 -2.33 -14.97
CA GLY A 20 2.77 -1.15 -15.43
C GLY A 20 1.41 -1.44 -16.08
N GLU A 21 0.97 -2.69 -16.06
CA GLU A 21 -0.29 -3.11 -16.66
C GLU A 21 -1.20 -3.79 -15.64
N TRP A 22 -2.51 -3.77 -15.90
CA TRP A 22 -3.46 -4.50 -15.09
C TRP A 22 -3.47 -5.98 -15.44
N ILE A 23 -3.43 -6.83 -14.41
CA ILE A 23 -3.71 -8.25 -14.53
C ILE A 23 -5.24 -8.41 -14.60
N PRO A 24 -5.82 -9.00 -15.67
CA PRO A 24 -7.25 -9.22 -15.70
C PRO A 24 -7.74 -10.06 -14.52
N ASP A 25 -8.78 -9.58 -13.86
CA ASP A 25 -9.34 -10.23 -12.67
C ASP A 25 -10.18 -11.45 -13.02
N THR A 26 -9.58 -12.62 -12.95
CA THR A 26 -10.23 -13.92 -13.16
C THR A 26 -9.96 -14.85 -11.98
N PRO A 27 -10.83 -15.85 -11.70
CA PRO A 27 -10.59 -16.83 -10.65
C PRO A 27 -9.24 -17.55 -10.79
N ALA A 28 -8.86 -17.92 -12.01
CA ALA A 28 -7.58 -18.58 -12.27
C ALA A 28 -6.39 -17.68 -11.94
N ARG A 29 -6.45 -16.38 -12.30
CA ARG A 29 -5.39 -15.44 -11.98
C ARG A 29 -5.33 -15.09 -10.50
N ARG A 30 -6.45 -15.01 -9.81
CA ARG A 30 -6.47 -14.86 -8.34
C ARG A 30 -5.78 -16.03 -7.65
N SER A 31 -6.06 -17.27 -8.06
CA SER A 31 -5.40 -18.46 -7.53
C SER A 31 -3.89 -18.42 -7.78
N LEU A 32 -3.47 -18.02 -8.98
CA LEU A 32 -2.07 -17.88 -9.35
C LEU A 32 -1.36 -16.80 -8.51
N ILE A 33 -2.01 -15.67 -8.27
CA ILE A 33 -1.49 -14.61 -7.40
C ILE A 33 -1.28 -15.16 -5.98
N LEU A 34 -2.26 -15.86 -5.41
CA LEU A 34 -2.15 -16.44 -4.07
C LEU A 34 -1.03 -17.47 -3.95
N GLN A 35 -0.87 -18.33 -4.97
CA GLN A 35 0.24 -19.29 -5.00
C GLN A 35 1.60 -18.61 -5.03
N ASN A 36 1.75 -17.58 -5.84
CA ASN A 36 3.01 -16.86 -5.95
C ASN A 36 3.31 -16.01 -4.71
N LEU A 37 2.30 -15.40 -4.08
CA LEU A 37 2.48 -14.67 -2.82
C LEU A 37 3.03 -15.55 -1.69
N ARG A 38 2.60 -16.80 -1.61
CA ARG A 38 3.10 -17.73 -0.57
C ARG A 38 4.60 -18.00 -0.68
N ASN A 39 5.13 -17.92 -1.88
CA ASN A 39 6.54 -18.21 -2.19
C ASN A 39 7.34 -16.97 -2.59
N TRP A 40 6.72 -15.79 -2.54
CA TRP A 40 7.39 -14.55 -2.92
C TRP A 40 8.35 -14.11 -1.85
N ASN A 41 9.63 -14.38 -2.09
CA ASN A 41 10.71 -13.99 -1.19
C ASN A 41 11.33 -12.70 -1.69
N VAL A 42 10.95 -11.59 -1.08
CA VAL A 42 11.41 -10.25 -1.46
C VAL A 42 12.13 -9.58 -0.29
N PHE A 43 13.11 -8.77 -0.62
CA PHE A 43 13.70 -7.85 0.34
C PHE A 43 12.70 -6.73 0.64
N SER A 44 12.67 -6.31 1.90
CA SER A 44 11.90 -5.17 2.38
C SER A 44 12.85 -4.11 2.94
N ASN A 45 12.54 -2.84 2.70
CA ASN A 45 13.24 -1.72 3.32
C ASN A 45 12.47 -1.15 4.52
N SER A 46 11.47 -1.88 5.00
CA SER A 46 10.62 -1.48 6.12
C SER A 46 9.91 -0.14 5.89
N SER A 47 9.55 0.14 4.64
CA SER A 47 8.86 1.36 4.25
C SER A 47 7.97 1.08 3.04
N PRO A 48 6.65 1.29 3.15
CA PRO A 48 5.71 1.05 2.06
C PRO A 48 5.68 2.19 1.02
N VAL A 49 6.46 3.24 1.20
CA VAL A 49 6.35 4.51 0.47
C VAL A 49 6.56 4.34 -1.03
N GLU A 50 7.61 3.64 -1.42
CA GLU A 50 7.94 3.44 -2.83
C GLU A 50 6.86 2.63 -3.54
N GLY A 51 6.35 1.58 -2.89
CA GLY A 51 5.23 0.78 -3.41
C GLY A 51 3.97 1.62 -3.61
N ILE A 52 3.60 2.42 -2.61
CA ILE A 52 2.42 3.28 -2.68
C ILE A 52 2.59 4.36 -3.77
N THR A 53 3.68 5.09 -3.77
CA THR A 53 3.90 6.19 -4.71
C THR A 53 4.02 5.69 -6.15
N ASN A 54 4.70 4.57 -6.37
CA ASN A 54 4.77 3.95 -7.70
C ASN A 54 3.40 3.46 -8.17
N ALA A 55 2.62 2.86 -7.30
CA ALA A 55 1.27 2.40 -7.63
C ALA A 55 0.37 3.59 -8.03
N VAL A 56 0.35 4.66 -7.24
CA VAL A 56 -0.46 5.85 -7.57
C VAL A 56 0.02 6.47 -8.87
N ARG A 57 1.33 6.70 -9.01
CA ARG A 57 1.90 7.34 -10.21
C ARG A 57 1.62 6.55 -11.49
N THR A 58 1.76 5.23 -11.42
CA THR A 58 1.64 4.35 -12.59
C THR A 58 0.19 4.13 -13.00
N PHE A 59 -0.70 3.95 -12.02
CA PHE A 59 -2.08 3.50 -12.28
C PHE A 59 -3.13 4.60 -12.15
N TYR A 60 -2.74 5.82 -11.75
CA TYR A 60 -3.69 6.93 -11.70
C TYR A 60 -4.39 7.10 -13.04
N ASP A 61 -5.71 7.04 -13.03
CA ASP A 61 -6.55 7.22 -14.20
C ASP A 61 -7.89 7.82 -13.75
N PRO A 62 -8.21 9.05 -14.18
CA PRO A 62 -9.47 9.71 -13.76
C PRO A 62 -10.72 9.00 -14.25
N GLY A 63 -10.61 8.13 -15.26
CA GLY A 63 -11.71 7.32 -15.77
C GLY A 63 -11.95 6.01 -15.00
N LYS A 64 -11.11 5.69 -14.01
CA LYS A 64 -11.19 4.42 -13.27
C LYS A 64 -11.43 4.62 -11.78
N LYS A 65 -12.10 3.66 -11.17
CA LYS A 65 -12.17 3.51 -9.72
C LYS A 65 -11.05 2.58 -9.27
N ILE A 66 -10.08 3.12 -8.55
CA ILE A 66 -8.88 2.41 -8.13
C ILE A 66 -8.81 2.43 -6.60
N SER A 67 -8.48 1.29 -6.02
CA SER A 67 -8.21 1.18 -4.59
C SER A 67 -6.88 0.48 -4.37
N ILE A 68 -6.06 1.04 -3.49
CA ILE A 68 -4.82 0.45 -2.99
C ILE A 68 -5.10 -0.11 -1.60
N TYR A 69 -4.66 -1.32 -1.35
CA TYR A 69 -4.64 -1.93 -0.03
C TYR A 69 -3.20 -2.15 0.40
N VAL A 70 -2.79 -1.44 1.43
CA VAL A 70 -1.44 -1.53 2.00
C VAL A 70 -1.47 -2.49 3.18
N PHE A 71 -0.56 -3.44 3.18
CA PHE A 71 -0.36 -4.38 4.28
C PHE A 71 1.05 -4.20 4.82
N GLY A 72 1.19 -3.94 6.10
CA GLY A 72 2.51 -3.70 6.68
C GLY A 72 2.49 -3.58 8.20
N ASP A 73 3.66 -3.29 8.76
CA ASP A 73 3.87 -3.25 10.21
C ASP A 73 4.82 -2.14 10.67
N GLU A 74 5.66 -1.59 9.80
CA GLU A 74 6.62 -0.57 10.18
C GLU A 74 6.92 0.46 9.08
N PHE A 75 7.37 1.64 9.50
CA PHE A 75 7.85 2.71 8.65
C PHE A 75 9.15 3.29 9.21
N THR A 76 10.23 3.13 8.47
CA THR A 76 11.58 3.60 8.83
C THR A 76 12.03 4.86 8.08
N GLY A 77 11.21 5.35 7.15
CA GLY A 77 11.50 6.54 6.34
C GLY A 77 11.60 7.83 7.16
N ALA A 78 12.14 8.88 6.57
CA ALA A 78 12.49 10.11 7.27
C ALA A 78 11.28 10.97 7.66
N SER A 79 10.38 11.27 6.72
CA SER A 79 9.30 12.24 6.94
C SER A 79 7.94 11.71 6.52
N ILE A 80 7.05 11.59 7.49
CA ILE A 80 5.62 11.27 7.24
C ILE A 80 4.98 12.38 6.39
N GLN A 81 5.26 13.64 6.69
CA GLN A 81 4.66 14.76 5.99
C GLN A 81 5.04 14.81 4.51
N GLU A 82 6.30 14.53 4.17
CA GLU A 82 6.74 14.46 2.77
C GLU A 82 6.04 13.37 1.99
N VAL A 83 5.82 12.20 2.60
CA VAL A 83 5.07 11.10 1.99
C VAL A 83 3.64 11.52 1.72
N VAL A 84 2.97 12.07 2.72
CA VAL A 84 1.59 12.55 2.63
C VAL A 84 1.45 13.58 1.52
N GLN A 85 2.33 14.58 1.46
CA GLN A 85 2.32 15.61 0.43
C GLN A 85 2.60 15.05 -0.97
N THR A 86 3.51 14.09 -1.10
CA THR A 86 3.82 13.45 -2.37
C THR A 86 2.59 12.70 -2.90
N VAL A 87 1.94 11.92 -2.05
CA VAL A 87 0.71 11.20 -2.43
C VAL A 87 -0.42 12.18 -2.78
N ASP A 88 -0.56 13.27 -2.02
CA ASP A 88 -1.53 14.33 -2.33
C ASP A 88 -1.34 14.88 -3.74
N ARG A 89 -0.10 15.19 -4.13
CA ARG A 89 0.19 15.70 -5.48
C ARG A 89 -0.10 14.67 -6.58
N LEU A 90 0.25 13.39 -6.34
CA LEU A 90 0.06 12.33 -7.33
C LEU A 90 -1.40 11.93 -7.51
N ASN A 91 -2.20 12.03 -6.45
CA ASN A 91 -3.57 11.50 -6.41
C ASN A 91 -4.66 12.59 -6.57
N ALA A 92 -4.30 13.85 -6.53
CA ALA A 92 -5.27 14.92 -6.68
C ALA A 92 -5.59 15.17 -8.16
N GLU A 93 -6.87 15.28 -8.48
CA GLU A 93 -7.31 15.82 -9.77
C GLU A 93 -7.05 17.33 -9.81
N ALA A 94 -6.37 17.80 -10.84
CA ALA A 94 -5.91 19.19 -10.93
C ALA A 94 -7.05 20.23 -10.83
N ALA A 95 -8.23 19.92 -11.36
CA ALA A 95 -9.36 20.84 -11.40
C ALA A 95 -10.19 20.87 -10.12
N SER A 96 -10.31 19.76 -9.41
CA SER A 96 -11.24 19.61 -8.28
C SER A 96 -10.56 19.26 -6.95
N GLY A 97 -9.31 18.84 -6.97
CA GLY A 97 -8.61 18.28 -5.82
C GLY A 97 -9.15 16.91 -5.37
N ALA A 98 -10.08 16.32 -6.10
CA ALA A 98 -10.66 15.02 -5.77
C ALA A 98 -9.62 13.92 -5.81
N ARG A 99 -9.70 12.98 -4.86
CA ARG A 99 -8.83 11.81 -4.80
C ARG A 99 -9.42 10.69 -5.65
N ARG A 100 -8.68 10.25 -6.67
CA ARG A 100 -9.13 9.21 -7.61
C ARG A 100 -8.76 7.81 -7.16
N VAL A 101 -7.61 7.67 -6.50
CA VAL A 101 -7.16 6.41 -5.92
C VAL A 101 -7.49 6.41 -4.43
N ARG A 102 -8.27 5.45 -3.97
CA ARG A 102 -8.52 5.24 -2.55
C ARG A 102 -7.39 4.43 -1.95
N ILE A 103 -6.96 4.80 -0.75
CA ILE A 103 -5.90 4.08 -0.04
C ILE A 103 -6.48 3.53 1.26
N HIS A 104 -6.44 2.21 1.38
CA HIS A 104 -6.79 1.47 2.59
C HIS A 104 -5.53 0.82 3.15
N ALA A 105 -5.49 0.60 4.45
CA ALA A 105 -4.35 -0.04 5.07
C ALA A 105 -4.76 -1.02 6.17
N VAL A 106 -3.98 -2.09 6.28
CA VAL A 106 -4.04 -3.07 7.36
C VAL A 106 -2.68 -3.12 8.02
N GLY A 107 -2.63 -2.82 9.31
CA GLY A 107 -1.41 -2.87 10.12
C GLY A 107 -1.33 -4.15 10.92
N PHE A 108 -0.19 -4.85 10.81
CA PHE A 108 0.11 -6.03 11.62
C PHE A 108 0.79 -5.62 12.92
N PRO A 109 0.49 -6.27 14.07
CA PRO A 109 1.00 -5.86 15.38
C PRO A 109 2.42 -6.35 15.68
N VAL A 110 3.22 -6.67 14.67
CA VAL A 110 4.57 -7.27 14.83
C VAL A 110 5.47 -6.42 15.74
N GLN A 111 5.46 -5.12 15.56
CA GLN A 111 6.34 -4.23 16.32
C GLN A 111 5.84 -4.04 17.77
N PHE A 112 4.56 -4.24 18.04
CA PHE A 112 3.96 -4.01 19.35
C PHE A 112 4.11 -5.19 20.33
N ILE A 113 4.66 -6.32 19.88
CA ILE A 113 5.11 -7.41 20.76
C ILE A 113 6.51 -7.16 21.33
N ARG A 114 7.22 -6.14 20.84
CA ARG A 114 8.55 -5.73 21.33
C ARG A 114 8.40 -4.80 22.54
N PRO A 115 9.48 -4.61 23.32
CA PRO A 115 9.50 -3.60 24.36
C PRO A 115 9.13 -2.20 23.83
N PRO A 116 8.49 -1.33 24.64
CA PRO A 116 8.01 -0.02 24.19
C PRO A 116 9.06 0.85 23.48
N GLU A 117 10.32 0.79 23.90
CA GLU A 117 11.43 1.53 23.31
C GLU A 117 11.79 1.07 21.88
N LEU A 118 11.32 -0.10 21.46
CA LEU A 118 11.53 -0.66 20.12
C LEU A 118 10.28 -0.61 19.24
N GLN A 119 9.22 0.07 19.68
CA GLN A 119 7.96 0.13 18.95
C GLN A 119 7.82 1.36 18.05
N ALA A 120 8.80 2.26 18.01
CA ALA A 120 8.71 3.54 17.32
C ALA A 120 8.36 3.42 15.83
N THR A 121 8.92 2.44 15.13
CA THR A 121 8.65 2.22 13.70
C THR A 121 7.23 1.74 13.44
N GLY A 122 6.66 0.95 14.35
CA GLY A 122 5.27 0.53 14.31
C GLY A 122 4.30 1.69 14.54
N VAL A 123 4.60 2.57 15.49
CA VAL A 123 3.82 3.79 15.75
C VAL A 123 3.87 4.71 14.53
N ARG A 124 5.03 4.88 13.90
CA ARG A 124 5.18 5.68 12.70
C ARG A 124 4.41 5.12 11.51
N PHE A 125 4.39 3.80 11.35
CA PHE A 125 3.55 3.15 10.34
C PHE A 125 2.07 3.47 10.56
N ALA A 126 1.57 3.29 11.77
CA ALA A 126 0.18 3.58 12.10
C ALA A 126 -0.17 5.06 11.85
N THR A 127 0.71 5.98 12.22
CA THR A 127 0.53 7.42 11.99
C THR A 127 0.47 7.73 10.49
N LEU A 128 1.41 7.21 9.71
CA LEU A 128 1.43 7.40 8.26
C LEU A 128 0.17 6.83 7.60
N MET A 129 -0.24 5.62 7.97
CA MET A 129 -1.42 4.97 7.38
C MET A 129 -2.72 5.69 7.73
N ARG A 130 -2.86 6.21 8.95
CA ARG A 130 -4.03 7.04 9.31
C ARG A 130 -4.12 8.28 8.44
N GLU A 131 -3.02 8.98 8.25
CA GLU A 131 -2.99 10.19 7.40
C GLU A 131 -3.30 9.85 5.94
N LEU A 132 -2.65 8.84 5.38
CA LEU A 132 -2.84 8.47 3.98
C LEU A 132 -4.26 7.98 3.71
N THR A 133 -4.82 7.13 4.57
CA THR A 133 -6.15 6.59 4.38
C THR A 133 -7.23 7.66 4.53
N LEU A 134 -7.11 8.51 5.55
CA LEU A 134 -8.05 9.59 5.78
C LEU A 134 -8.07 10.57 4.59
N ARG A 135 -6.92 10.98 4.10
CA ARG A 135 -6.80 11.94 3.00
C ARG A 135 -7.21 11.37 1.65
N ASN A 136 -7.11 10.06 1.48
CA ASN A 136 -7.33 9.39 0.20
C ASN A 136 -8.57 8.47 0.21
N GLY A 137 -9.56 8.80 1.03
CA GLY A 137 -10.90 8.21 0.99
C GLY A 137 -11.00 6.74 1.39
N GLY A 138 -10.03 6.24 2.15
CA GLY A 138 -10.00 4.87 2.62
C GLY A 138 -10.09 4.75 4.14
N SER A 139 -9.69 3.59 4.65
CA SER A 139 -9.70 3.29 6.08
C SER A 139 -8.45 2.53 6.50
N PHE A 140 -8.06 2.72 7.76
CA PHE A 140 -6.96 2.00 8.40
C PHE A 140 -7.49 1.06 9.48
N VAL A 141 -7.05 -0.19 9.43
CA VAL A 141 -7.36 -1.21 10.44
C VAL A 141 -6.05 -1.73 11.03
N GLY A 142 -5.86 -1.53 12.31
CA GLY A 142 -4.79 -2.17 13.07
C GLY A 142 -5.28 -3.51 13.62
N LEU A 143 -4.57 -4.59 13.32
CA LEU A 143 -4.86 -5.90 13.88
C LEU A 143 -4.29 -6.02 15.30
N ASN A 144 -5.03 -6.69 16.17
CA ASN A 144 -4.61 -6.92 17.57
C ASN A 144 -3.95 -8.28 17.76
N ASP A 145 -4.15 -9.20 16.83
CA ASP A 145 -3.66 -10.58 16.90
C ASP A 145 -3.32 -11.07 15.48
N PHE A 146 -2.44 -12.07 15.40
CA PHE A 146 -2.10 -12.79 14.16
C PHE A 146 -2.99 -13.99 13.89
N ARG A 147 -3.85 -14.35 14.81
CA ARG A 147 -4.76 -15.48 14.65
C ARG A 147 -5.88 -15.12 13.70
N PRO A 148 -6.17 -15.99 12.72
CA PRO A 148 -7.27 -15.78 11.81
C PRO A 148 -8.62 -15.86 12.50
#